data_db664a3e58a33f9e3a0a28915d62f15a
#
_entry.id   db664a3e58a33f9e3a0a28915d62f15a
#
_cell.length_a   1.000
_cell.length_b   1.000
_cell.length_c   1.000
_cell.angle_alpha   90.00
_cell.angle_beta   90.00
_cell.angle_gamma   90.00
#
_symmetry.space_group_name_H-M   'P 1'
#
loop_
_entity.id
_entity.type
_entity.pdbx_description
1 polymer ?
#
loop_
_entity_poly.entity_id
_entity_poly.type
_entity_poly.pdbx_seq_one_letter_code
_entity_poly.pdbx_strand_id
1 'polypeptide(L)'
;MKNRKLKIGAILFNDFELLDLFGPLEMFGILKDKIEIVLVSEENEIIKSAQGPKTVSDFTFESCPKLDILLVPGGLGTRTEVHNNTLIDFIKQKSQEVSYIATVCTGAVLLAKTGLLDNHKATTNKKAFDWVISQNPNVNWVEKARWVEDNRLFTSSGISAGMDMALALIEKIFDKETSLRVAQLTEYIWNQNKNVDPFVENRNLKI
;
A
#
# COMPACT_ATOMS: atom_id res chain seq x y z
N MET A 1 -12.78 -15.24 25.16
CA MET A 1 -11.86 -14.10 25.02
C MET A 1 -12.20 -13.42 23.70
N LYS A 2 -12.49 -12.12 23.66
CA LYS A 2 -12.64 -11.41 22.37
C LYS A 2 -11.25 -11.42 21.69
N ASN A 3 -11.13 -12.08 20.54
CA ASN A 3 -9.90 -12.00 19.77
C ASN A 3 -9.61 -10.52 19.49
N ARG A 4 -8.36 -10.08 19.75
CA ARG A 4 -7.90 -8.73 19.42
C ARG A 4 -8.05 -8.52 17.91
N LYS A 5 -8.59 -7.37 17.51
CA LYS A 5 -8.61 -6.97 16.09
C LYS A 5 -7.18 -6.75 15.60
N LEU A 6 -6.92 -7.13 14.35
CA LEU A 6 -5.71 -6.74 13.66
C LEU A 6 -5.77 -5.23 13.36
N LYS A 7 -4.66 -4.52 13.56
CA LYS A 7 -4.59 -3.09 13.32
C LYS A 7 -3.79 -2.78 12.07
N ILE A 8 -4.43 -2.09 11.12
CA ILE A 8 -3.80 -1.58 9.90
C ILE A 8 -3.46 -0.12 10.13
N GLY A 9 -2.17 0.23 10.01
CA GLY A 9 -1.72 1.62 9.92
C GLY A 9 -1.52 2.00 8.46
N ALA A 10 -2.27 2.98 7.99
CA ALA A 10 -2.11 3.53 6.65
C ALA A 10 -1.43 4.88 6.71
N ILE A 11 -0.31 5.01 5.98
CA ILE A 11 0.50 6.23 6.00
C ILE A 11 -0.17 7.31 5.17
N LEU A 12 -0.16 8.53 5.70
CA LEU A 12 -0.60 9.76 5.02
C LEU A 12 0.57 10.71 4.83
N PHE A 13 0.67 11.28 3.65
CA PHE A 13 1.57 12.39 3.29
C PHE A 13 0.91 13.25 2.22
N ASN A 14 1.31 14.50 2.06
CA ASN A 14 0.71 15.38 1.06
C ASN A 14 0.90 14.84 -0.36
N ASP A 15 -0.10 15.07 -1.22
CA ASP A 15 -0.18 14.57 -2.60
C ASP A 15 -0.16 13.03 -2.71
N PHE A 16 -0.65 12.31 -1.68
CA PHE A 16 -0.94 10.89 -1.82
C PHE A 16 -2.05 10.65 -2.86
N GLU A 17 -2.01 9.53 -3.55
CA GLU A 17 -3.07 9.12 -4.49
C GLU A 17 -4.29 8.62 -3.73
N LEU A 18 -5.44 9.26 -3.94
CA LEU A 18 -6.65 9.04 -3.14
C LEU A 18 -7.08 7.56 -3.12
N LEU A 19 -7.13 6.93 -4.29
CA LEU A 19 -7.60 5.55 -4.39
C LEU A 19 -6.54 4.52 -3.93
N ASP A 20 -5.24 4.85 -3.98
CA ASP A 20 -4.18 4.00 -3.45
C ASP A 20 -4.34 3.77 -1.94
N LEU A 21 -4.91 4.75 -1.25
CA LEU A 21 -5.22 4.69 0.17
C LEU A 21 -6.60 4.08 0.42
N PHE A 22 -7.65 4.76 -0.05
CA PHE A 22 -9.02 4.42 0.34
C PHE A 22 -9.57 3.17 -0.35
N GLY A 23 -9.06 2.81 -1.54
CA GLY A 23 -9.44 1.57 -2.21
C GLY A 23 -9.12 0.31 -1.39
N PRO A 24 -7.86 0.08 -0.99
CA PRO A 24 -7.51 -1.01 -0.07
C PRO A 24 -8.22 -0.91 1.28
N LEU A 25 -8.33 0.31 1.85
CA LEU A 25 -8.97 0.50 3.15
C LEU A 25 -10.46 0.16 3.12
N GLU A 26 -11.15 0.39 2.01
CA GLU A 26 -12.54 -0.07 1.83
C GLU A 26 -12.63 -1.60 1.96
N MET A 27 -11.74 -2.35 1.28
CA MET A 27 -11.74 -3.81 1.35
C MET A 27 -11.53 -4.32 2.78
N PHE A 28 -10.57 -3.75 3.49
CA PHE A 28 -10.31 -4.10 4.90
C PHE A 28 -11.44 -3.62 5.83
N GLY A 29 -12.05 -2.47 5.55
CA GLY A 29 -13.11 -1.85 6.35
C GLY A 29 -14.39 -2.68 6.44
N ILE A 30 -14.68 -3.50 5.41
CA ILE A 30 -15.79 -4.48 5.47
C ILE A 30 -15.62 -5.45 6.65
N LEU A 31 -14.38 -5.72 7.06
CA LEU A 31 -14.05 -6.65 8.15
C LEU A 31 -13.91 -5.95 9.51
N LYS A 32 -14.69 -4.90 9.77
CA LYS A 32 -14.62 -4.06 10.99
C LYS A 32 -14.67 -4.81 12.32
N ASP A 33 -15.19 -6.04 12.33
CA ASP A 33 -15.21 -6.88 13.53
C ASP A 33 -13.87 -7.58 13.79
N LYS A 34 -13.02 -7.71 12.75
CA LYS A 34 -11.71 -8.37 12.76
C LYS A 34 -10.54 -7.39 12.60
N ILE A 35 -10.78 -6.25 11.95
CA ILE A 35 -9.77 -5.26 11.57
C ILE A 35 -10.14 -3.89 12.14
N GLU A 36 -9.14 -3.17 12.62
CA GLU A 36 -9.16 -1.76 12.99
C GLU A 36 -8.22 -1.00 12.06
N ILE A 37 -8.71 0.07 11.45
CA ILE A 37 -7.93 0.93 10.54
C ILE A 37 -7.56 2.20 11.29
N VAL A 38 -6.30 2.62 11.19
CA VAL A 38 -5.82 3.90 11.69
C VAL A 38 -5.00 4.61 10.61
N LEU A 39 -5.17 5.91 10.50
CA LEU A 39 -4.42 6.77 9.59
C LEU A 39 -3.29 7.44 10.37
N VAL A 40 -2.08 7.39 9.81
CA VAL A 40 -0.87 7.84 10.50
C VAL A 40 -0.08 8.79 9.60
N SER A 41 0.29 9.96 10.10
CA SER A 41 1.12 10.95 9.40
C SER A 41 2.30 11.39 10.24
N GLU A 42 3.23 12.14 9.67
CA GLU A 42 4.39 12.67 10.39
C GLU A 42 3.94 13.60 11.52
N GLU A 43 3.04 14.52 11.22
CA GLU A 43 2.45 15.47 12.15
C GLU A 43 0.93 15.37 12.11
N ASN A 44 0.27 15.93 13.14
CA ASN A 44 -1.21 15.95 13.24
C ASN A 44 -1.76 17.08 12.36
N GLU A 45 -1.82 16.83 11.06
CA GLU A 45 -2.21 17.81 10.05
C GLU A 45 -3.42 17.37 9.23
N ILE A 46 -3.97 18.35 8.50
CA ILE A 46 -4.89 18.11 7.41
C ILE A 46 -4.07 17.78 6.16
N ILE A 47 -4.02 16.52 5.79
CA ILE A 47 -3.26 16.01 4.64
C ILE A 47 -4.12 16.11 3.37
N LYS A 48 -3.58 16.71 2.31
CA LYS A 48 -4.27 16.86 1.03
C LYS A 48 -3.83 15.78 0.05
N SER A 49 -4.78 15.08 -0.56
CA SER A 49 -4.50 14.15 -1.65
C SER A 49 -4.16 14.88 -2.96
N ALA A 50 -3.53 14.19 -3.90
CA ALA A 50 -3.22 14.70 -5.24
C ALA A 50 -4.49 15.14 -6.02
N GLN A 51 -5.66 14.53 -5.72
CA GLN A 51 -6.94 14.87 -6.34
C GLN A 51 -7.70 15.98 -5.61
N GLY A 52 -7.17 16.50 -4.48
CA GLY A 52 -7.73 17.63 -3.77
C GLY A 52 -8.44 17.36 -2.44
N PRO A 53 -9.18 16.25 -2.23
CA PRO A 53 -9.77 15.93 -0.94
C PRO A 53 -8.75 15.93 0.20
N LYS A 54 -9.20 16.38 1.37
CA LYS A 54 -8.39 16.48 2.57
C LYS A 54 -8.78 15.38 3.55
N THR A 55 -7.78 14.86 4.26
CA THR A 55 -7.92 13.77 5.22
C THR A 55 -7.18 14.14 6.50
N VAL A 56 -7.70 13.73 7.65
CA VAL A 56 -7.07 13.93 8.97
C VAL A 56 -6.50 12.59 9.42
N SER A 57 -5.29 12.59 9.98
CA SER A 57 -4.69 11.40 10.60
C SER A 57 -5.25 11.18 12.01
N ASP A 58 -5.30 9.90 12.43
CA ASP A 58 -5.68 9.52 13.79
C ASP A 58 -4.49 9.65 14.76
N PHE A 59 -3.26 9.42 14.23
CA PHE A 59 -2.03 9.43 15.01
C PHE A 59 -0.88 10.07 14.22
N THR A 60 0.09 10.60 14.96
CA THR A 60 1.39 10.98 14.40
C THR A 60 2.34 9.77 14.39
N PHE A 61 3.49 9.89 13.72
CA PHE A 61 4.52 8.85 13.78
C PHE A 61 4.98 8.58 15.22
N GLU A 62 5.08 9.62 16.04
CA GLU A 62 5.48 9.50 17.45
C GLU A 62 4.44 8.76 18.30
N SER A 63 3.16 9.06 18.11
CA SER A 63 2.03 8.49 18.88
C SER A 63 1.48 7.19 18.27
N CYS A 64 2.02 6.73 17.14
CA CYS A 64 1.52 5.59 16.39
C CYS A 64 1.50 4.32 17.24
N PRO A 65 0.33 3.68 17.42
CA PRO A 65 0.22 2.45 18.19
C PRO A 65 0.95 1.28 17.51
N LYS A 66 1.01 0.15 18.22
CA LYS A 66 1.48 -1.11 17.61
C LYS A 66 0.54 -1.50 16.46
N LEU A 67 1.13 -1.82 15.31
CA LEU A 67 0.43 -2.23 14.10
C LEU A 67 0.66 -3.71 13.82
N ASP A 68 -0.27 -4.32 13.08
CA ASP A 68 -0.13 -5.67 12.52
C ASP A 68 0.17 -5.64 11.02
N ILE A 69 -0.33 -4.59 10.34
CA ILE A 69 -0.18 -4.37 8.90
C ILE A 69 0.17 -2.91 8.68
N LEU A 70 1.14 -2.65 7.81
CA LEU A 70 1.49 -1.31 7.34
C LEU A 70 1.07 -1.17 5.89
N LEU A 71 0.24 -0.15 5.59
CA LEU A 71 -0.16 0.22 4.22
C LEU A 71 0.51 1.53 3.83
N VAL A 72 1.22 1.52 2.69
CA VAL A 72 1.92 2.68 2.13
C VAL A 72 1.32 3.01 0.76
N PRO A 73 0.53 4.07 0.63
CA PRO A 73 0.00 4.50 -0.66
C PRO A 73 1.09 5.13 -1.53
N GLY A 74 0.80 5.26 -2.82
CA GLY A 74 1.59 6.08 -3.72
C GLY A 74 1.02 7.48 -3.91
N GLY A 75 1.33 8.09 -5.01
CA GLY A 75 0.94 9.44 -5.38
C GLY A 75 2.12 10.31 -5.81
N LEU A 76 1.82 11.51 -6.27
CA LEU A 76 2.86 12.48 -6.67
C LEU A 76 3.77 12.85 -5.50
N GLY A 77 3.22 12.89 -4.28
CA GLY A 77 3.97 13.18 -3.05
C GLY A 77 5.15 12.25 -2.81
N THR A 78 5.12 11.00 -3.32
CA THR A 78 6.26 10.08 -3.18
C THR A 78 7.57 10.63 -3.73
N ARG A 79 7.52 11.58 -4.67
CA ARG A 79 8.72 12.22 -5.23
C ARG A 79 9.42 13.15 -4.24
N THR A 80 8.66 13.71 -3.33
CA THR A 80 9.19 14.49 -2.19
C THR A 80 9.55 13.55 -1.05
N GLU A 81 8.64 12.65 -0.71
CA GLU A 81 8.76 11.77 0.46
C GLU A 81 9.90 10.75 0.35
N VAL A 82 10.36 10.43 -0.86
CA VAL A 82 11.55 9.58 -1.07
C VAL A 82 12.83 10.18 -0.48
N HIS A 83 12.82 11.49 -0.17
CA HIS A 83 13.91 12.24 0.47
C HIS A 83 13.59 12.61 1.93
N ASN A 84 12.41 12.26 2.43
CA ASN A 84 12.01 12.50 3.81
C ASN A 84 12.52 11.37 4.72
N ASN A 85 13.65 11.62 5.38
CA ASN A 85 14.27 10.64 6.26
C ASN A 85 13.35 10.25 7.44
N THR A 86 12.56 11.18 7.98
CA THR A 86 11.61 10.89 9.07
C THR A 86 10.60 9.82 8.66
N LEU A 87 9.99 9.96 7.47
CA LEU A 87 9.05 8.98 6.93
C LEU A 87 9.74 7.64 6.63
N ILE A 88 10.92 7.66 6.01
CA ILE A 88 11.66 6.44 5.66
C ILE A 88 12.07 5.67 6.92
N ASP A 89 12.56 6.35 7.95
CA ASP A 89 12.93 5.74 9.23
C ASP A 89 11.70 5.20 9.97
N PHE A 90 10.56 5.91 9.94
CA PHE A 90 9.30 5.41 10.48
C PHE A 90 8.86 4.10 9.80
N ILE A 91 8.86 4.05 8.45
CA ILE A 91 8.53 2.82 7.71
C ILE A 91 9.48 1.69 8.10
N LYS A 92 10.77 1.96 8.17
CA LYS A 92 11.80 0.99 8.56
C LYS A 92 11.59 0.46 9.97
N GLN A 93 11.31 1.33 10.93
CA GLN A 93 11.02 0.96 12.31
C GLN A 93 9.75 0.10 12.41
N LYS A 94 8.63 0.57 11.83
CA LYS A 94 7.36 -0.15 11.85
C LYS A 94 7.43 -1.49 11.14
N SER A 95 8.25 -1.60 10.11
CA SER A 95 8.47 -2.86 9.41
C SER A 95 8.97 -3.99 10.31
N GLN A 96 9.63 -3.69 11.41
CA GLN A 96 10.13 -4.69 12.37
C GLN A 96 9.01 -5.28 13.24
N GLU A 97 7.90 -4.56 13.39
CA GLU A 97 6.80 -4.91 14.27
C GLU A 97 5.64 -5.61 13.54
N VAL A 98 5.41 -5.26 12.28
CA VAL A 98 4.23 -5.70 11.52
C VAL A 98 4.41 -7.09 10.91
N SER A 99 3.31 -7.81 10.81
CA SER A 99 3.28 -9.12 10.13
C SER A 99 3.31 -8.97 8.61
N TYR A 100 2.69 -7.89 8.07
CA TYR A 100 2.61 -7.64 6.63
C TYR A 100 2.84 -6.16 6.31
N ILE A 101 3.45 -5.93 5.16
CA ILE A 101 3.62 -4.59 4.57
C ILE A 101 3.02 -4.61 3.18
N ALA A 102 2.10 -3.69 2.94
CA ALA A 102 1.45 -3.50 1.66
C ALA A 102 1.78 -2.13 1.08
N THR A 103 2.20 -2.08 -0.17
CA THR A 103 2.41 -0.81 -0.89
C THR A 103 1.59 -0.76 -2.16
N VAL A 104 1.05 0.39 -2.48
CA VAL A 104 0.29 0.60 -3.71
C VAL A 104 1.00 1.60 -4.59
N CYS A 105 1.01 1.35 -5.91
CA CYS A 105 1.51 2.30 -6.89
C CYS A 105 2.97 2.71 -6.60
N THR A 106 3.27 4.01 -6.59
CA THR A 106 4.60 4.53 -6.26
C THR A 106 4.97 4.42 -4.78
N GLY A 107 4.07 3.98 -3.90
CA GLY A 107 4.41 3.68 -2.50
C GLY A 107 5.54 2.66 -2.34
N ALA A 108 5.71 1.78 -3.34
CA ALA A 108 6.82 0.83 -3.37
C ALA A 108 8.21 1.51 -3.34
N VAL A 109 8.36 2.75 -3.83
CA VAL A 109 9.63 3.48 -3.77
C VAL A 109 10.03 3.84 -2.35
N LEU A 110 9.05 4.19 -1.51
CA LEU A 110 9.30 4.53 -0.10
C LEU A 110 9.81 3.29 0.66
N LEU A 111 9.18 2.14 0.40
CA LEU A 111 9.64 0.88 0.97
C LEU A 111 11.01 0.45 0.41
N ALA A 112 11.27 0.68 -0.88
CA ALA A 112 12.58 0.39 -1.49
C ALA A 112 13.70 1.23 -0.89
N LYS A 113 13.43 2.49 -0.51
CA LYS A 113 14.41 3.37 0.16
C LYS A 113 14.82 2.89 1.55
N THR A 114 13.99 2.13 2.23
CA THR A 114 14.38 1.53 3.52
C THR A 114 15.37 0.37 3.38
N GLY A 115 15.61 -0.15 2.16
CA GLY A 115 16.37 -1.37 1.88
C GLY A 115 15.58 -2.68 2.09
N LEU A 116 14.32 -2.60 2.53
CA LEU A 116 13.50 -3.79 2.83
C LEU A 116 13.10 -4.59 1.58
N LEU A 117 13.16 -3.99 0.41
CA LEU A 117 12.89 -4.66 -0.87
C LEU A 117 14.14 -5.23 -1.54
N ASP A 118 15.35 -5.03 -0.99
CA ASP A 118 16.59 -5.51 -1.59
C ASP A 118 16.56 -7.04 -1.76
N ASN A 119 16.81 -7.50 -2.99
CA ASN A 119 16.74 -8.90 -3.42
C ASN A 119 15.33 -9.53 -3.38
N HIS A 120 14.28 -8.79 -2.99
CA HIS A 120 12.90 -9.22 -3.04
C HIS A 120 12.25 -8.91 -4.39
N LYS A 121 11.23 -9.69 -4.75
CA LYS A 121 10.37 -9.37 -5.90
C LYS A 121 9.38 -8.28 -5.49
N ALA A 122 9.21 -7.28 -6.37
CA ALA A 122 8.26 -6.20 -6.16
C ALA A 122 7.71 -5.68 -7.49
N THR A 123 6.59 -4.98 -7.45
CA THR A 123 6.07 -4.22 -8.58
C THR A 123 5.63 -2.82 -8.13
N THR A 124 5.34 -1.97 -9.12
CA THR A 124 4.91 -0.60 -8.89
C THR A 124 4.02 -0.12 -10.02
N ASN A 125 3.57 1.13 -9.95
CA ASN A 125 2.79 1.80 -10.99
C ASN A 125 3.49 1.73 -12.35
N LYS A 126 2.75 1.36 -13.41
CA LYS A 126 3.33 1.16 -14.75
C LYS A 126 3.80 2.47 -15.38
N LYS A 127 3.06 3.55 -15.20
CA LYS A 127 3.42 4.87 -15.73
C LYS A 127 4.68 5.44 -15.07
N ALA A 128 4.89 5.17 -13.78
CA ALA A 128 6.05 5.63 -13.02
C ALA A 128 7.15 4.56 -12.89
N PHE A 129 7.04 3.44 -13.59
CA PHE A 129 7.88 2.26 -13.40
C PHE A 129 9.37 2.59 -13.49
N ASP A 130 9.80 3.26 -14.57
CA ASP A 130 11.20 3.61 -14.78
C ASP A 130 11.79 4.49 -13.68
N TRP A 131 11.00 5.46 -13.21
CA TRP A 131 11.42 6.31 -12.12
C TRP A 131 11.56 5.51 -10.82
N VAL A 132 10.61 4.64 -10.48
CA VAL A 132 10.68 3.85 -9.24
C VAL A 132 11.87 2.89 -9.26
N ILE A 133 12.10 2.15 -10.37
CA ILE A 133 13.23 1.21 -10.45
C ILE A 133 14.59 1.90 -10.38
N SER A 134 14.68 3.14 -10.88
CA SER A 134 15.92 3.94 -10.80
C SER A 134 16.28 4.33 -9.36
N GLN A 135 15.32 4.32 -8.43
CA GLN A 135 15.56 4.70 -7.03
C GLN A 135 16.20 3.57 -6.20
N ASN A 136 16.02 2.31 -6.59
CA ASN A 136 16.71 1.17 -5.98
C ASN A 136 16.86 0.01 -7.00
N PRO A 137 18.05 -0.16 -7.58
CA PRO A 137 18.33 -1.23 -8.56
C PRO A 137 18.49 -2.62 -7.92
N ASN A 138 18.59 -2.73 -6.57
CA ASN A 138 18.77 -4.01 -5.89
C ASN A 138 17.46 -4.80 -5.75
N VAL A 139 16.33 -4.22 -6.15
CA VAL A 139 15.01 -4.86 -6.08
C VAL A 139 14.76 -5.66 -7.37
N ASN A 140 14.22 -6.85 -7.24
CA ASN A 140 13.81 -7.68 -8.38
C ASN A 140 12.45 -7.24 -8.93
N TRP A 141 12.44 -6.14 -9.67
CA TRP A 141 11.22 -5.52 -10.18
C TRP A 141 10.52 -6.38 -11.23
N VAL A 142 9.23 -6.66 -11.01
CA VAL A 142 8.37 -7.47 -11.89
C VAL A 142 7.40 -6.56 -12.64
N GLU A 143 7.75 -6.17 -13.85
CA GLU A 143 7.01 -5.19 -14.65
C GLU A 143 5.57 -5.64 -14.98
N LYS A 144 5.40 -6.90 -15.37
CA LYS A 144 4.09 -7.42 -15.82
C LYS A 144 3.11 -7.73 -14.72
N ALA A 145 3.57 -7.78 -13.46
CA ALA A 145 2.72 -8.13 -12.34
C ALA A 145 1.70 -7.02 -12.03
N ARG A 146 0.47 -7.41 -11.74
CA ARG A 146 -0.55 -6.55 -11.17
C ARG A 146 -0.30 -6.32 -9.68
N TRP A 147 0.10 -7.36 -8.96
CA TRP A 147 0.72 -7.28 -7.64
C TRP A 147 1.71 -8.42 -7.46
N VAL A 148 2.63 -8.23 -6.53
CA VAL A 148 3.62 -9.22 -6.12
C VAL A 148 3.45 -9.49 -4.64
N GLU A 149 3.45 -10.76 -4.29
CA GLU A 149 3.56 -11.27 -2.93
C GLU A 149 4.93 -11.93 -2.80
N ASP A 150 5.76 -11.41 -1.91
CA ASP A 150 7.06 -12.00 -1.56
C ASP A 150 7.20 -12.03 -0.04
N ASN A 151 7.02 -13.22 0.53
CA ASN A 151 6.95 -13.44 1.98
C ASN A 151 5.82 -12.61 2.64
N ARG A 152 6.19 -11.59 3.42
CA ARG A 152 5.29 -10.66 4.09
C ARG A 152 5.11 -9.33 3.35
N LEU A 153 5.78 -9.18 2.20
CA LEU A 153 5.77 -7.96 1.41
C LEU A 153 4.76 -8.10 0.27
N PHE A 154 3.83 -7.16 0.20
CA PHE A 154 2.83 -7.06 -0.84
C PHE A 154 3.02 -5.74 -1.57
N THR A 155 3.27 -5.77 -2.87
CA THR A 155 3.42 -4.56 -3.68
C THR A 155 2.50 -4.63 -4.87
N SER A 156 1.72 -3.59 -5.14
CA SER A 156 0.82 -3.56 -6.29
C SER A 156 1.19 -2.49 -7.31
N SER A 157 0.72 -2.70 -8.52
CA SER A 157 0.64 -1.67 -9.54
C SER A 157 -0.26 -0.51 -9.08
N GLY A 158 -0.39 0.54 -9.86
CA GLY A 158 -1.33 1.64 -9.60
C GLY A 158 -2.69 1.32 -10.22
N ILE A 159 -3.61 2.00 -9.94
CA ILE A 159 -4.22 2.67 -8.80
C ILE A 159 -5.20 1.66 -8.21
N SER A 160 -6.08 1.12 -9.07
CA SER A 160 -7.09 0.11 -8.72
C SER A 160 -6.49 -1.26 -8.35
N ALA A 161 -5.26 -1.56 -8.77
CA ALA A 161 -4.57 -2.80 -8.41
C ALA A 161 -4.37 -2.97 -6.90
N GLY A 162 -4.37 -1.85 -6.14
CA GLY A 162 -4.32 -1.87 -4.68
C GLY A 162 -5.48 -2.62 -4.05
N MET A 163 -6.70 -2.54 -4.64
CA MET A 163 -7.87 -3.29 -4.18
C MET A 163 -7.73 -4.78 -4.42
N ASP A 164 -7.22 -5.19 -5.59
CA ASP A 164 -6.97 -6.60 -5.91
C ASP A 164 -5.93 -7.20 -4.96
N MET A 165 -4.85 -6.45 -4.68
CA MET A 165 -3.83 -6.83 -3.71
C MET A 165 -4.39 -6.91 -2.29
N ALA A 166 -5.24 -5.98 -1.86
CA ALA A 166 -5.85 -5.99 -0.54
C ALA A 166 -6.71 -7.25 -0.35
N LEU A 167 -7.49 -7.64 -1.36
CA LEU A 167 -8.25 -8.90 -1.34
C LEU A 167 -7.32 -10.13 -1.26
N ALA A 168 -6.20 -10.13 -1.98
CA ALA A 168 -5.20 -11.19 -1.87
C ALA A 168 -4.56 -11.24 -0.47
N LEU A 169 -4.31 -10.10 0.16
CA LEU A 169 -3.80 -10.05 1.53
C LEU A 169 -4.86 -10.51 2.54
N ILE A 170 -6.14 -10.19 2.33
CA ILE A 170 -7.25 -10.72 3.15
C ILE A 170 -7.32 -12.25 3.02
N GLU A 171 -7.19 -12.81 1.80
CA GLU A 171 -7.12 -14.26 1.56
C GLU A 171 -5.95 -14.88 2.34
N LYS A 172 -4.80 -14.24 2.35
CA LYS A 172 -3.60 -14.70 3.06
C LYS A 172 -3.75 -14.71 4.57
N ILE A 173 -4.42 -13.70 5.14
CA ILE A 173 -4.56 -13.51 6.58
C ILE A 173 -5.70 -14.38 7.14
N PHE A 174 -6.78 -14.50 6.42
CA PHE A 174 -7.98 -15.22 6.84
C PHE A 174 -8.19 -16.46 5.98
N ASP A 175 -8.87 -16.30 4.85
CA ASP A 175 -9.14 -17.35 3.87
C ASP A 175 -9.75 -16.75 2.60
N LYS A 176 -9.87 -17.60 1.57
CA LYS A 176 -10.43 -17.23 0.27
C LYS A 176 -11.91 -16.88 0.33
N GLU A 177 -12.68 -17.57 1.17
CA GLU A 177 -14.12 -17.32 1.33
C GLU A 177 -14.34 -15.90 1.88
N THR A 178 -13.56 -15.48 2.86
CA THR A 178 -13.58 -14.13 3.41
C THR A 178 -13.28 -13.07 2.34
N SER A 179 -12.26 -13.28 1.50
CA SER A 179 -11.92 -12.38 0.39
C SER A 179 -13.04 -12.26 -0.64
N LEU A 180 -13.59 -13.39 -1.07
CA LEU A 180 -14.71 -13.41 -2.03
C LEU A 180 -15.95 -12.71 -1.47
N ARG A 181 -16.23 -12.92 -0.18
CA ARG A 181 -17.32 -12.23 0.51
C ARG A 181 -17.10 -10.71 0.56
N VAL A 182 -15.88 -10.25 0.83
CA VAL A 182 -15.56 -8.82 0.79
C VAL A 182 -15.79 -8.26 -0.61
N ALA A 183 -15.26 -8.90 -1.65
CA ALA A 183 -15.47 -8.49 -3.04
C ALA A 183 -16.96 -8.42 -3.40
N GLN A 184 -17.77 -9.39 -2.97
CA GLN A 184 -19.21 -9.40 -3.19
C GLN A 184 -19.93 -8.25 -2.47
N LEU A 185 -19.57 -7.97 -1.21
CA LEU A 185 -20.20 -6.90 -0.42
C LEU A 185 -19.85 -5.51 -0.94
N THR A 186 -18.68 -5.34 -1.55
CA THR A 186 -18.25 -4.10 -2.20
C THR A 186 -18.67 -4.00 -3.66
N GLU A 187 -19.40 -5.01 -4.18
CA GLU A 187 -19.77 -5.13 -5.61
C GLU A 187 -18.55 -4.98 -6.54
N TYR A 188 -17.38 -5.42 -6.08
CA TYR A 188 -16.11 -5.30 -6.79
C TYR A 188 -15.77 -6.60 -7.55
N ILE A 189 -15.43 -6.46 -8.84
CA ILE A 189 -14.94 -7.58 -9.65
C ILE A 189 -13.44 -7.75 -9.40
N TRP A 190 -13.10 -8.71 -8.55
CA TRP A 190 -11.72 -8.99 -8.19
C TRP A 190 -10.95 -9.61 -9.36
N ASN A 191 -9.91 -8.92 -9.85
CA ASN A 191 -8.95 -9.52 -10.76
C ASN A 191 -7.96 -10.37 -9.95
N GLN A 192 -8.12 -11.69 -9.99
CA GLN A 192 -7.30 -12.63 -9.21
C GLN A 192 -5.97 -13.00 -9.89
N ASN A 193 -5.72 -12.54 -11.12
CA ASN A 193 -4.49 -12.85 -11.84
C ASN A 193 -3.39 -11.83 -11.49
N LYS A 194 -2.59 -12.15 -10.48
CA LYS A 194 -1.49 -11.29 -10.04
C LYS A 194 -0.36 -11.11 -11.05
N ASN A 195 -0.23 -12.01 -12.01
CA ASN A 195 0.92 -12.03 -12.91
C ASN A 195 0.74 -11.16 -14.15
N VAL A 196 -0.48 -10.67 -14.40
CA VAL A 196 -0.81 -9.91 -15.62
C VAL A 196 -1.48 -8.59 -15.23
N ASP A 197 -0.78 -7.49 -15.50
CA ASP A 197 -1.36 -6.16 -15.43
C ASP A 197 -1.72 -5.70 -16.85
N PRO A 198 -3.01 -5.45 -17.15
CA PRO A 198 -3.43 -5.02 -18.49
C PRO A 198 -2.87 -3.63 -18.88
N PHE A 199 -2.29 -2.90 -17.94
CA PHE A 199 -1.77 -1.54 -18.15
C PHE A 199 -0.26 -1.46 -18.39
N VAL A 200 0.42 -2.59 -18.57
CA VAL A 200 1.88 -2.61 -18.86
C VAL A 200 2.21 -1.78 -20.09
N GLU A 201 1.39 -1.84 -21.13
CA GLU A 201 1.61 -1.09 -22.38
C GLU A 201 1.35 0.42 -22.23
N ASN A 202 0.63 0.85 -21.19
CA ASN A 202 0.34 2.26 -20.92
C ASN A 202 1.54 3.05 -20.38
N ARG A 203 2.71 2.42 -20.25
CA ARG A 203 3.95 3.04 -19.78
C ARG A 203 4.33 4.31 -20.56
N ASN A 204 3.97 4.36 -21.83
CA ASN A 204 4.28 5.47 -22.74
C ASN A 204 3.14 6.49 -22.91
N LEU A 205 2.01 6.32 -22.23
CA LEU A 205 0.90 7.28 -22.31
C LEU A 205 1.31 8.62 -21.65
N LYS A 206 1.43 9.63 -22.50
CA LYS A 206 1.51 11.03 -22.04
C LYS A 206 0.08 11.53 -21.79
N ILE A 207 -0.18 12.07 -20.62
CA ILE A 207 -1.38 12.86 -20.30
C ILE A 207 -1.03 14.30 -20.50
#